data_8ae0c433af99430ab256280c014056ef
#
_entry.id   8ae0c433af99430ab256280c014056ef
#
_cell.length_a   1.000
_cell.length_b   1.000
_cell.length_c   1.000
_cell.angle_alpha   90.00
_cell.angle_beta   90.00
_cell.angle_gamma   90.00
#
_symmetry.space_group_name_H-M   'P 1'
#
loop_
_entity.id
_entity.type
_entity.pdbx_description
1 polymer ?
#
loop_
_entity_poly.entity_id
_entity_poly.type
_entity_poly.pdbx_seq_one_letter_code
_entity_poly.pdbx_strand_id
1 'polypeptide(L)'
;MITLSKKRFSNLDFDFMTFMAEDLNALEYKGNDESFALGMLSDIDDQIGSINTEIEIDKRPGKSTGNRLAVSQIMADKDRTKFASLANDIIDKHPDLERGPVPSTRMEKDYAVKYKDMNRYIYVNCRPDGKSSKAGDDPNELMAAALCLKSTLKIPTDSDEMDALIRDVKLGLKKVKGYKKGQVDSLEGDYPNLCQAVSAAKAIHDAGYGGADMVYLTGQAWDDDVKQFQITKYGMKDFNSSDFIVKKGDNYLGVSLKKKKRLAEIDPTLINKGFSSLLQDKKFDRIMKQLDDKTGLFYLKVLARGKREGKLSQALLDDMEKTRPNTKNWKQFIQRVDNNVVNSELKTSSSLFKDMSVIIMKNKDMIADQLIQLIFKSDLKELQKVNFDFALVTGIGDYGPKKGVVVESGEYKDINTVTTKLNDIASKGEVDLQFTPGVAQAFDPGAPAATLKFDLILGGIPLCNISLRYKGNFRAAPSFLAVMTPQFKEMYK
;
A
#
# COMPACT_ATOMS: atom_id res chain seq x y z
N MET A 1 -5.73 -35.12 -9.92
CA MET A 1 -4.33 -34.74 -9.83
C MET A 1 -4.34 -33.23 -9.58
N ILE A 2 -4.19 -32.81 -8.31
CA ILE A 2 -4.25 -31.38 -7.93
C ILE A 2 -2.88 -30.80 -8.25
N THR A 3 -2.81 -29.88 -9.20
CA THR A 3 -1.57 -29.20 -9.56
C THR A 3 -1.33 -28.10 -8.55
N LEU A 4 -0.48 -28.35 -7.56
CA LEU A 4 -0.04 -27.34 -6.60
C LEU A 4 0.85 -26.32 -7.30
N SER A 5 0.34 -25.13 -7.51
CA SER A 5 1.18 -24.04 -7.96
C SER A 5 2.06 -23.57 -6.79
N LYS A 6 3.37 -23.76 -6.88
CA LYS A 6 4.35 -23.25 -5.92
C LYS A 6 4.51 -21.74 -6.04
N LYS A 7 3.46 -20.98 -5.77
CA LYS A 7 3.62 -19.51 -5.65
C LYS A 7 4.19 -19.16 -4.29
N ARG A 8 5.33 -18.48 -4.28
CA ARG A 8 5.94 -17.94 -3.07
C ARG A 8 5.04 -16.89 -2.45
N PHE A 9 4.63 -17.10 -1.20
CA PHE A 9 3.95 -16.09 -0.41
C PHE A 9 4.92 -15.01 0.03
N SER A 10 4.79 -13.81 -0.50
CA SER A 10 5.60 -12.67 -0.06
C SER A 10 5.02 -11.93 1.15
N ASN A 11 3.77 -12.18 1.54
CA ASN A 11 3.07 -11.39 2.55
C ASN A 11 2.10 -12.24 3.39
N LEU A 12 2.60 -13.25 4.12
CA LEU A 12 1.83 -13.77 5.24
C LEU A 12 1.83 -12.71 6.36
N ASP A 13 0.63 -12.41 6.88
CA ASP A 13 0.49 -11.52 8.01
C ASP A 13 1.42 -11.97 9.14
N PHE A 14 2.17 -11.04 9.68
CA PHE A 14 3.07 -11.29 10.83
C PHE A 14 2.30 -11.88 12.02
N ASP A 15 1.03 -11.50 12.20
CA ASP A 15 0.14 -12.03 13.24
C ASP A 15 -0.14 -13.53 13.08
N PHE A 16 -0.29 -14.02 11.83
CA PHE A 16 -0.46 -15.43 11.54
C PHE A 16 0.77 -16.24 11.94
N MET A 17 1.96 -15.74 11.60
CA MET A 17 3.22 -16.40 11.92
C MET A 17 3.51 -16.38 13.41
N THR A 18 3.11 -15.33 14.11
CA THR A 18 3.25 -15.22 15.58
C THR A 18 2.31 -16.17 16.28
N PHE A 19 1.03 -16.24 15.86
CA PHE A 19 0.05 -17.18 16.38
C PHE A 19 0.49 -18.63 16.21
N MET A 20 0.94 -18.99 15.00
CA MET A 20 1.47 -20.35 14.74
C MET A 20 2.72 -20.67 15.58
N ALA A 21 3.47 -19.66 16.02
CA ALA A 21 4.65 -19.85 16.86
C ALA A 21 4.32 -20.03 18.35
N GLU A 22 3.26 -19.38 18.81
CA GLU A 22 2.91 -19.35 20.23
C GLU A 22 2.08 -20.57 20.66
N ASP A 23 1.13 -21.02 19.82
CA ASP A 23 0.22 -22.14 20.18
C ASP A 23 0.67 -23.52 19.71
N LEU A 24 1.51 -23.59 18.69
CA LEU A 24 1.98 -24.85 18.15
C LEU A 24 3.38 -25.22 18.64
N ASN A 25 3.71 -25.01 19.92
CA ASN A 25 5.01 -25.39 20.47
C ASN A 25 5.86 -26.17 19.49
N ALA A 26 6.67 -25.48 18.77
CA ALA A 26 7.53 -25.77 17.64
C ALA A 26 7.96 -27.25 17.53
N LEU A 27 7.08 -28.08 17.10
CA LEU A 27 7.42 -29.41 16.69
C LEU A 27 7.67 -29.39 15.18
N GLU A 28 8.76 -29.98 14.74
CA GLU A 28 9.11 -30.10 13.32
C GLU A 28 8.00 -30.85 12.58
N TYR A 29 7.52 -30.26 11.47
CA TYR A 29 6.68 -30.99 10.52
C TYR A 29 7.58 -31.97 9.77
N LYS A 30 7.27 -33.28 9.92
CA LYS A 30 7.91 -34.35 9.15
C LYS A 30 7.31 -34.46 7.76
N GLY A 31 8.03 -35.02 6.80
CA GLY A 31 7.71 -35.00 5.38
C GLY A 31 6.30 -35.44 4.93
N ASN A 32 5.59 -36.22 5.78
CA ASN A 32 4.23 -36.71 5.49
C ASN A 32 3.11 -35.73 5.92
N ASP A 33 3.41 -34.74 6.73
CA ASP A 33 2.38 -33.85 7.31
C ASP A 33 1.71 -32.97 6.23
N GLU A 34 2.43 -32.63 5.17
CA GLU A 34 1.90 -31.82 4.06
C GLU A 34 0.83 -32.57 3.25
N SER A 35 1.11 -33.82 2.89
CA SER A 35 0.16 -34.65 2.12
C SER A 35 -1.08 -34.95 2.94
N PHE A 36 -0.91 -35.13 4.24
CA PHE A 36 -1.98 -35.41 5.18
C PHE A 36 -2.87 -34.16 5.39
N ALA A 37 -2.25 -33.00 5.56
CA ALA A 37 -2.95 -31.73 5.65
C ALA A 37 -3.73 -31.42 4.37
N LEU A 38 -3.13 -31.66 3.20
CA LEU A 38 -3.79 -31.48 1.90
C LEU A 38 -5.02 -32.37 1.75
N GLY A 39 -4.89 -33.66 2.11
CA GLY A 39 -6.02 -34.61 2.06
C GLY A 39 -7.19 -34.10 2.88
N MET A 40 -6.96 -33.80 4.15
CA MET A 40 -7.98 -33.31 5.08
C MET A 40 -8.64 -31.99 4.61
N LEU A 41 -7.85 -31.04 4.12
CA LEU A 41 -8.38 -29.75 3.65
C LEU A 41 -9.11 -29.89 2.32
N SER A 42 -8.67 -30.80 1.44
CA SER A 42 -9.37 -31.11 0.20
C SER A 42 -10.73 -31.76 0.48
N ASP A 43 -10.80 -32.68 1.45
CA ASP A 43 -12.06 -33.31 1.85
C ASP A 43 -13.07 -32.29 2.40
N ILE A 44 -12.62 -31.31 3.17
CA ILE A 44 -13.46 -30.20 3.66
C ILE A 44 -13.93 -29.32 2.48
N ASP A 45 -13.03 -28.99 1.56
CA ASP A 45 -13.30 -28.16 0.39
C ASP A 45 -14.32 -28.83 -0.55
N ASP A 46 -14.13 -30.11 -0.84
CA ASP A 46 -15.03 -30.90 -1.67
C ASP A 46 -16.45 -30.99 -1.08
N GLN A 47 -16.57 -31.15 0.25
CA GLN A 47 -17.86 -31.16 0.94
C GLN A 47 -18.57 -29.79 0.90
N ILE A 48 -17.81 -28.69 0.92
CA ILE A 48 -18.38 -27.36 0.77
C ILE A 48 -18.88 -27.13 -0.66
N GLY A 49 -18.10 -27.48 -1.67
CA GLY A 49 -18.44 -27.54 -3.11
C GLY A 49 -19.09 -26.30 -3.74
N SER A 50 -19.71 -25.44 -2.93
CA SER A 50 -20.46 -24.25 -3.38
C SER A 50 -19.59 -22.98 -3.51
N ILE A 51 -18.34 -23.06 -3.07
CA ILE A 51 -17.38 -21.95 -3.07
C ILE A 51 -16.09 -22.44 -3.71
N ASN A 52 -15.66 -21.80 -4.78
CA ASN A 52 -14.38 -22.12 -5.42
C ASN A 52 -13.22 -21.62 -4.56
N THR A 53 -12.30 -22.51 -4.23
CA THR A 53 -11.10 -22.19 -3.46
C THR A 53 -9.83 -22.75 -4.11
N GLU A 54 -8.69 -22.23 -3.69
CA GLU A 54 -7.36 -22.74 -4.02
C GLU A 54 -6.59 -22.93 -2.71
N ILE A 55 -6.07 -24.13 -2.46
CA ILE A 55 -5.29 -24.45 -1.25
C ILE A 55 -3.82 -24.24 -1.56
N GLU A 56 -3.15 -23.39 -0.77
CA GLU A 56 -1.72 -23.14 -0.84
C GLU A 56 -1.02 -23.52 0.46
N ILE A 57 -0.04 -24.41 0.36
CA ILE A 57 0.79 -24.84 1.49
C ILE A 57 2.25 -24.47 1.20
N ASP A 58 2.88 -23.81 2.17
CA ASP A 58 4.27 -23.37 2.05
C ASP A 58 5.09 -23.83 3.28
N LYS A 59 6.20 -24.50 3.02
CA LYS A 59 7.18 -24.85 4.05
C LYS A 59 8.19 -23.73 4.18
N ARG A 60 8.25 -23.10 5.34
CA ARG A 60 9.24 -22.06 5.62
C ARG A 60 10.24 -22.51 6.66
N PRO A 61 11.54 -22.32 6.42
CA PRO A 61 12.54 -22.55 7.45
C PRO A 61 12.29 -21.56 8.61
N GLY A 62 12.05 -22.10 9.79
CA GLY A 62 11.95 -21.30 11.01
C GLY A 62 13.33 -20.80 11.46
N LYS A 63 13.42 -19.58 11.95
CA LYS A 63 14.70 -19.02 12.45
C LYS A 63 15.24 -19.74 13.69
N SER A 64 14.39 -20.44 14.45
CA SER A 64 14.77 -21.11 15.70
C SER A 64 14.19 -22.51 15.91
N THR A 65 13.29 -22.99 15.07
CA THR A 65 12.44 -24.16 15.36
C THR A 65 12.12 -25.05 14.16
N GLY A 66 12.96 -25.09 13.14
CA GLY A 66 12.75 -25.96 12.01
C GLY A 66 11.75 -25.44 10.96
N ASN A 67 11.28 -26.32 10.09
CA ASN A 67 10.33 -26.00 9.03
C ASN A 67 8.91 -25.83 9.59
N ARG A 68 8.23 -24.76 9.17
CA ARG A 68 6.82 -24.51 9.52
C ARG A 68 5.95 -24.72 8.29
N LEU A 69 4.78 -25.31 8.52
CA LEU A 69 3.74 -25.43 7.52
C LEU A 69 2.79 -24.23 7.63
N ALA A 70 2.69 -23.44 6.57
CA ALA A 70 1.75 -22.33 6.48
C ALA A 70 0.67 -22.70 5.45
N VAL A 71 -0.60 -22.67 5.87
CA VAL A 71 -1.74 -23.06 5.03
C VAL A 71 -2.61 -21.85 4.77
N SER A 72 -2.95 -21.63 3.51
CA SER A 72 -3.93 -20.63 3.09
C SER A 72 -4.95 -21.24 2.16
N GLN A 73 -6.21 -20.89 2.37
CA GLN A 73 -7.30 -21.23 1.47
C GLN A 73 -7.81 -19.95 0.82
N ILE A 74 -7.63 -19.84 -0.48
CA ILE A 74 -7.84 -18.63 -1.25
C ILE A 74 -9.19 -18.66 -1.93
N MET A 75 -10.00 -17.63 -1.71
CA MET A 75 -11.37 -17.52 -2.24
C MET A 75 -11.78 -16.05 -2.40
N ALA A 76 -12.95 -15.80 -3.00
CA ALA A 76 -13.50 -14.43 -3.05
C ALA A 76 -13.74 -13.87 -1.64
N ASP A 77 -13.39 -12.60 -1.39
CA ASP A 77 -13.45 -12.00 -0.04
C ASP A 77 -14.84 -12.08 0.59
N LYS A 78 -15.90 -11.94 -0.23
CA LYS A 78 -17.30 -12.08 0.20
C LYS A 78 -17.66 -13.49 0.72
N ASP A 79 -16.91 -14.49 0.33
CA ASP A 79 -17.20 -15.90 0.63
C ASP A 79 -16.43 -16.42 1.86
N ARG A 80 -15.45 -15.69 2.36
CA ARG A 80 -14.55 -16.11 3.47
C ARG A 80 -15.31 -16.47 4.75
N THR A 81 -16.17 -15.56 5.22
CA THR A 81 -16.95 -15.79 6.45
C THR A 81 -17.89 -17.00 6.29
N LYS A 82 -18.53 -17.12 5.14
CA LYS A 82 -19.39 -18.26 4.84
C LYS A 82 -18.60 -19.55 4.76
N PHE A 83 -17.45 -19.54 4.11
CA PHE A 83 -16.58 -20.71 3.99
C PHE A 83 -16.07 -21.19 5.36
N ALA A 84 -15.53 -20.28 6.18
CA ALA A 84 -15.05 -20.62 7.53
C ALA A 84 -16.18 -21.19 8.40
N SER A 85 -17.40 -20.66 8.29
CA SER A 85 -18.56 -21.23 9.00
C SER A 85 -18.89 -22.64 8.52
N LEU A 86 -18.97 -22.87 7.21
CA LEU A 86 -19.25 -24.19 6.63
C LEU A 86 -18.14 -25.20 6.96
N ALA A 87 -16.87 -24.81 6.90
CA ALA A 87 -15.76 -25.66 7.31
C ALA A 87 -15.87 -26.07 8.78
N ASN A 88 -16.18 -25.13 9.66
CA ASN A 88 -16.42 -25.41 11.06
C ASN A 88 -17.62 -26.37 11.26
N ASP A 89 -18.70 -26.21 10.53
CA ASP A 89 -19.87 -27.09 10.60
C ASP A 89 -19.55 -28.53 10.15
N ILE A 90 -18.70 -28.66 9.13
CA ILE A 90 -18.21 -29.97 8.66
C ILE A 90 -17.32 -30.60 9.72
N ILE A 91 -16.37 -29.86 10.29
CA ILE A 91 -15.47 -30.34 11.34
C ILE A 91 -16.27 -30.86 12.54
N ASP A 92 -17.29 -30.13 12.98
CA ASP A 92 -18.12 -30.53 14.13
C ASP A 92 -18.93 -31.81 13.89
N LYS A 93 -19.33 -32.05 12.65
CA LYS A 93 -20.12 -33.24 12.26
C LYS A 93 -19.24 -34.42 11.91
N HIS A 94 -17.97 -34.22 11.63
CA HIS A 94 -17.07 -35.29 11.22
C HIS A 94 -16.57 -36.08 12.45
N PRO A 95 -16.71 -37.43 12.46
CA PRO A 95 -16.39 -38.23 13.64
C PRO A 95 -14.92 -38.16 14.07
N ASP A 96 -14.01 -37.94 13.14
CA ASP A 96 -12.57 -37.99 13.33
C ASP A 96 -11.88 -36.62 13.36
N LEU A 97 -12.62 -35.53 13.12
CA LEU A 97 -12.07 -34.18 13.15
C LEU A 97 -12.37 -33.46 14.48
N GLU A 98 -11.53 -32.47 14.80
CA GLU A 98 -11.67 -31.61 15.98
C GLU A 98 -11.28 -30.18 15.61
N ARG A 99 -12.06 -29.20 16.10
CA ARG A 99 -11.72 -27.78 15.94
C ARG A 99 -10.52 -27.38 16.78
N GLY A 100 -9.66 -26.57 16.19
CA GLY A 100 -8.57 -25.91 16.89
C GLY A 100 -8.87 -24.46 17.31
N PRO A 101 -7.99 -23.88 18.12
CA PRO A 101 -8.10 -22.49 18.53
C PRO A 101 -7.85 -21.54 17.34
N VAL A 102 -8.68 -20.51 17.23
CA VAL A 102 -8.54 -19.42 16.24
C VAL A 102 -8.49 -18.09 17.01
N PRO A 103 -7.61 -17.15 16.67
CA PRO A 103 -7.58 -15.84 17.30
C PRO A 103 -8.94 -15.13 17.22
N SER A 104 -9.35 -14.48 18.30
CA SER A 104 -10.67 -13.82 18.39
C SER A 104 -10.92 -12.81 17.26
N THR A 105 -9.88 -12.15 16.75
CA THR A 105 -9.93 -11.20 15.63
C THR A 105 -10.14 -11.87 14.28
N ARG A 106 -10.03 -13.21 14.20
CA ARG A 106 -10.08 -14.01 12.98
C ARG A 106 -11.15 -15.10 12.99
N MET A 107 -11.85 -15.30 14.12
CA MET A 107 -12.82 -16.40 14.32
C MET A 107 -13.92 -16.48 13.25
N GLU A 108 -14.27 -15.35 12.64
CA GLU A 108 -15.30 -15.31 11.59
C GLU A 108 -14.77 -15.64 10.18
N LYS A 109 -13.45 -15.61 10.00
CA LYS A 109 -12.83 -15.67 8.66
C LYS A 109 -11.82 -16.78 8.49
N ASP A 110 -11.40 -17.41 9.55
CA ASP A 110 -10.38 -18.48 9.56
C ASP A 110 -10.90 -19.68 10.36
N TYR A 111 -10.28 -20.83 10.17
CA TYR A 111 -10.58 -22.01 10.98
C TYR A 111 -9.31 -22.79 11.29
N ALA A 112 -9.38 -23.67 12.30
CA ALA A 112 -8.31 -24.58 12.63
C ALA A 112 -8.86 -25.98 12.85
N VAL A 113 -8.15 -27.00 12.36
CA VAL A 113 -8.61 -28.37 12.35
C VAL A 113 -7.47 -29.36 12.60
N LYS A 114 -7.79 -30.48 13.24
CA LYS A 114 -6.93 -31.67 13.30
C LYS A 114 -7.78 -32.93 13.25
N TYR A 115 -7.16 -34.07 12.93
CA TYR A 115 -7.75 -35.36 13.29
C TYR A 115 -7.58 -35.58 14.81
N LYS A 116 -8.55 -36.29 15.43
CA LYS A 116 -8.54 -36.52 16.90
C LYS A 116 -7.31 -37.27 17.42
N ASP A 117 -6.71 -38.11 16.58
CA ASP A 117 -5.48 -38.84 16.84
C ASP A 117 -4.20 -38.03 16.59
N MET A 118 -4.32 -36.82 16.02
CA MET A 118 -3.18 -35.93 15.82
C MET A 118 -2.94 -35.03 17.05
N ASN A 119 -1.67 -34.80 17.35
CA ASN A 119 -1.28 -33.94 18.46
C ASN A 119 -1.29 -32.43 18.09
N ARG A 120 -1.62 -32.07 16.86
CA ARG A 120 -1.49 -30.70 16.34
C ARG A 120 -2.65 -30.30 15.48
N TYR A 121 -3.01 -29.03 15.59
CA TYR A 121 -3.95 -28.37 14.71
C TYR A 121 -3.24 -27.78 13.50
N ILE A 122 -3.91 -27.82 12.35
CA ILE A 122 -3.58 -27.07 11.16
C ILE A 122 -4.44 -25.82 11.19
N TYR A 123 -3.79 -24.67 11.26
CA TYR A 123 -4.47 -23.39 11.15
C TYR A 123 -4.58 -22.99 9.68
N VAL A 124 -5.79 -22.73 9.23
CA VAL A 124 -6.10 -22.35 7.85
C VAL A 124 -6.53 -20.90 7.78
N ASN A 125 -5.67 -20.09 7.17
CA ASN A 125 -5.96 -18.70 6.89
C ASN A 125 -6.79 -18.58 5.60
N CYS A 126 -8.10 -18.35 5.73
CA CYS A 126 -8.93 -18.06 4.58
C CYS A 126 -8.59 -16.67 4.04
N ARG A 127 -7.95 -16.61 2.89
CA ARG A 127 -7.46 -15.38 2.26
C ARG A 127 -8.35 -14.99 1.08
N PRO A 128 -8.52 -13.68 0.85
CA PRO A 128 -9.13 -13.25 -0.39
C PRO A 128 -8.26 -13.70 -1.57
N ASP A 129 -8.89 -14.08 -2.67
CA ASP A 129 -8.25 -14.54 -3.92
C ASP A 129 -7.39 -13.45 -4.63
N GLY A 130 -7.11 -12.36 -3.96
CA GLY A 130 -6.38 -11.22 -4.51
C GLY A 130 -7.23 -10.32 -5.41
N LYS A 131 -8.48 -10.69 -5.65
CA LYS A 131 -9.45 -9.86 -6.39
C LYS A 131 -10.03 -8.72 -5.56
N SER A 132 -9.78 -8.66 -4.25
CA SER A 132 -10.04 -7.48 -3.43
C SER A 132 -8.85 -6.53 -3.55
N SER A 133 -9.12 -5.34 -4.04
CA SER A 133 -8.22 -4.22 -4.29
C SER A 133 -7.08 -4.07 -3.27
N LYS A 134 -6.01 -4.86 -3.42
CA LYS A 134 -4.72 -4.47 -2.84
C LYS A 134 -4.18 -3.33 -3.69
N ALA A 135 -3.56 -2.35 -3.05
CA ALA A 135 -2.71 -1.41 -3.76
C ALA A 135 -1.77 -2.22 -4.68
N GLY A 136 -2.02 -2.18 -6.00
CA GLY A 136 -1.33 -3.00 -7.00
C GLY A 136 -2.23 -3.83 -7.92
N ASP A 137 -3.50 -4.03 -7.58
CA ASP A 137 -4.49 -4.68 -8.45
C ASP A 137 -5.57 -3.67 -8.93
N ASP A 138 -5.28 -2.38 -8.80
CA ASP A 138 -6.13 -1.30 -9.24
C ASP A 138 -6.24 -1.33 -10.78
N PRO A 139 -7.44 -1.52 -11.38
CA PRO A 139 -7.62 -1.57 -12.82
C PRO A 139 -7.34 -0.23 -13.51
N ASN A 140 -7.29 0.85 -12.75
CA ASN A 140 -7.07 2.20 -13.26
C ASN A 140 -5.73 2.33 -13.99
N GLU A 141 -4.64 1.81 -13.41
CA GLU A 141 -3.32 1.85 -14.04
C GLU A 141 -3.31 1.05 -15.34
N LEU A 142 -3.86 -0.18 -15.33
CA LEU A 142 -3.94 -1.01 -16.52
C LEU A 142 -4.78 -0.34 -17.62
N MET A 143 -5.96 0.18 -17.26
CA MET A 143 -6.87 0.83 -18.21
C MET A 143 -6.21 2.06 -18.82
N ALA A 144 -5.64 2.96 -18.00
CA ALA A 144 -4.99 4.18 -18.48
C ALA A 144 -3.81 3.86 -19.40
N ALA A 145 -2.95 2.91 -19.01
CA ALA A 145 -1.80 2.49 -19.80
C ALA A 145 -2.23 1.86 -21.14
N ALA A 146 -3.18 0.92 -21.11
CA ALA A 146 -3.64 0.24 -22.32
C ALA A 146 -4.32 1.19 -23.31
N LEU A 147 -5.04 2.21 -22.83
CA LEU A 147 -5.64 3.21 -23.69
C LEU A 147 -4.61 4.09 -24.41
N CYS A 148 -3.42 4.27 -23.89
CA CYS A 148 -2.33 4.96 -24.59
C CYS A 148 -1.89 4.25 -25.89
N LEU A 149 -2.15 2.95 -26.04
CA LEU A 149 -1.87 2.19 -27.27
C LEU A 149 -2.79 2.58 -28.43
N LYS A 150 -3.96 3.16 -28.16
CA LYS A 150 -4.89 3.62 -29.20
C LYS A 150 -4.38 4.90 -29.85
N SER A 151 -4.47 4.99 -31.17
CA SER A 151 -4.13 6.22 -31.91
C SER A 151 -5.17 7.32 -31.69
N THR A 152 -6.42 6.92 -31.48
CA THR A 152 -7.54 7.81 -31.14
C THR A 152 -8.32 7.26 -29.96
N LEU A 153 -8.73 8.13 -29.06
CA LEU A 153 -9.50 7.77 -27.88
C LEU A 153 -10.84 8.49 -27.89
N LYS A 154 -11.93 7.73 -28.06
CA LYS A 154 -13.29 8.22 -27.85
C LYS A 154 -13.62 8.13 -26.36
N ILE A 155 -14.11 9.21 -25.79
CA ILE A 155 -14.58 9.24 -24.40
C ILE A 155 -15.95 8.55 -24.33
N PRO A 156 -16.13 7.51 -23.50
CA PRO A 156 -17.41 6.85 -23.32
C PRO A 156 -18.41 7.78 -22.61
N THR A 157 -19.65 7.76 -23.05
CA THR A 157 -20.74 8.57 -22.49
C THR A 157 -21.74 7.75 -21.67
N ASP A 158 -21.69 6.43 -21.82
CA ASP A 158 -22.56 5.48 -21.08
C ASP A 158 -21.82 4.19 -20.75
N SER A 159 -22.52 3.27 -20.08
CA SER A 159 -21.97 1.98 -19.64
C SER A 159 -21.63 1.07 -20.81
N ASP A 160 -22.44 1.08 -21.89
CA ASP A 160 -22.25 0.18 -23.03
C ASP A 160 -21.00 0.58 -23.82
N GLU A 161 -20.76 1.88 -23.99
CA GLU A 161 -19.51 2.40 -24.58
C GLU A 161 -18.30 2.11 -23.66
N MET A 162 -18.46 2.18 -22.34
CA MET A 162 -17.41 1.80 -21.39
C MET A 162 -17.08 0.31 -21.50
N ASP A 163 -18.10 -0.57 -21.57
CA ASP A 163 -17.90 -1.99 -21.74
C ASP A 163 -17.26 -2.35 -23.08
N ALA A 164 -17.63 -1.62 -24.16
CA ALA A 164 -16.95 -1.77 -25.44
C ALA A 164 -15.47 -1.39 -25.34
N LEU A 165 -15.16 -0.32 -24.62
CA LEU A 165 -13.79 0.12 -24.39
C LEU A 165 -12.99 -0.89 -23.56
N ILE A 166 -13.59 -1.49 -22.54
CA ILE A 166 -12.98 -2.57 -21.73
C ILE A 166 -12.67 -3.79 -22.62
N ARG A 167 -13.61 -4.21 -23.47
CA ARG A 167 -13.36 -5.32 -24.40
C ARG A 167 -12.17 -5.04 -25.33
N ASP A 168 -12.10 -3.83 -25.87
CA ASP A 168 -10.97 -3.39 -26.71
C ASP A 168 -9.64 -3.44 -25.96
N VAL A 169 -9.61 -2.96 -24.72
CA VAL A 169 -8.42 -3.02 -23.86
C VAL A 169 -7.98 -4.47 -23.66
N LYS A 170 -8.90 -5.36 -23.36
CA LYS A 170 -8.60 -6.81 -23.17
C LYS A 170 -8.00 -7.45 -24.43
N LEU A 171 -8.44 -7.04 -25.61
CA LEU A 171 -7.86 -7.51 -26.88
C LEU A 171 -6.45 -6.96 -27.13
N GLY A 172 -6.16 -5.76 -26.63
CA GLY A 172 -4.87 -5.07 -26.80
C GLY A 172 -3.76 -5.47 -25.82
N LEU A 173 -4.00 -6.36 -24.87
CA LEU A 173 -3.07 -6.68 -23.77
C LEU A 173 -1.71 -7.24 -24.21
N LYS A 174 -1.56 -7.71 -25.43
CA LYS A 174 -0.27 -8.19 -25.97
C LYS A 174 0.83 -7.10 -25.95
N LYS A 175 0.45 -5.85 -26.04
CA LYS A 175 1.35 -4.68 -25.99
C LYS A 175 1.45 -4.04 -24.61
N VAL A 176 0.86 -4.66 -23.59
CA VAL A 176 0.92 -4.23 -22.19
C VAL A 176 1.81 -5.21 -21.44
N LYS A 177 2.89 -4.72 -20.84
CA LYS A 177 3.82 -5.53 -20.04
C LYS A 177 3.61 -5.28 -18.55
N GLY A 178 3.87 -6.30 -17.73
CA GLY A 178 3.85 -6.19 -16.27
C GLY A 178 2.46 -6.13 -15.63
N TYR A 179 1.37 -6.29 -16.38
CA TYR A 179 0.03 -6.35 -15.80
C TYR A 179 -0.22 -7.66 -15.06
N LYS A 180 -1.14 -7.61 -14.11
CA LYS A 180 -1.56 -8.78 -13.32
C LYS A 180 -2.94 -9.24 -13.75
N LYS A 181 -3.19 -10.56 -13.63
CA LYS A 181 -4.53 -11.12 -13.89
C LYS A 181 -5.62 -10.41 -13.09
N GLY A 182 -5.37 -10.11 -11.80
CA GLY A 182 -6.32 -9.39 -10.94
C GLY A 182 -6.71 -8.01 -11.47
N GLN A 183 -5.80 -7.26 -12.11
CA GLN A 183 -6.12 -5.99 -12.76
C GLN A 183 -7.06 -6.19 -13.95
N VAL A 184 -6.83 -7.23 -14.77
CA VAL A 184 -7.69 -7.55 -15.92
C VAL A 184 -9.09 -7.96 -15.46
N ASP A 185 -9.17 -8.81 -14.43
CA ASP A 185 -10.44 -9.27 -13.87
C ASP A 185 -11.23 -8.12 -13.25
N SER A 186 -10.54 -7.12 -12.67
CA SER A 186 -11.13 -5.92 -12.04
C SER A 186 -11.57 -4.83 -13.04
N LEU A 187 -11.27 -4.97 -14.33
CA LEU A 187 -11.79 -4.05 -15.37
C LEU A 187 -13.33 -4.10 -15.47
N GLU A 188 -13.94 -5.22 -15.11
CA GLU A 188 -15.40 -5.34 -15.15
C GLU A 188 -16.02 -4.85 -13.83
N GLY A 189 -16.88 -3.84 -13.93
CA GLY A 189 -17.70 -3.37 -12.81
C GLY A 189 -17.09 -2.25 -11.96
N ASP A 190 -15.85 -1.84 -12.16
CA ASP A 190 -15.23 -0.72 -11.43
C ASP A 190 -15.29 0.60 -12.22
N TYR A 191 -16.45 0.93 -12.75
CA TYR A 191 -16.65 2.12 -13.57
C TYR A 191 -16.13 3.44 -12.98
N PRO A 192 -16.24 3.73 -11.65
CA PRO A 192 -15.68 4.96 -11.10
C PRO A 192 -14.18 5.09 -11.36
N ASN A 193 -13.41 4.04 -11.11
CA ASN A 193 -11.97 4.02 -11.38
C ASN A 193 -11.67 4.05 -12.89
N LEU A 194 -12.49 3.41 -13.71
CA LEU A 194 -12.31 3.41 -15.17
C LEU A 194 -12.59 4.76 -15.80
N CYS A 195 -13.59 5.52 -15.33
CA CYS A 195 -13.83 6.90 -15.77
C CYS A 195 -12.59 7.77 -15.55
N GLN A 196 -11.94 7.63 -14.39
CA GLN A 196 -10.69 8.34 -14.08
C GLN A 196 -9.54 7.88 -14.97
N ALA A 197 -9.45 6.58 -15.29
CA ALA A 197 -8.45 6.04 -16.19
C ALA A 197 -8.58 6.60 -17.62
N VAL A 198 -9.82 6.67 -18.14
CA VAL A 198 -10.12 7.24 -19.46
C VAL A 198 -9.74 8.71 -19.49
N SER A 199 -10.08 9.48 -18.47
CA SER A 199 -9.70 10.88 -18.32
C SER A 199 -8.19 11.08 -18.34
N ALA A 200 -7.45 10.26 -17.60
CA ALA A 200 -5.99 10.30 -17.57
C ALA A 200 -5.39 9.95 -18.94
N ALA A 201 -5.87 8.88 -19.57
CA ALA A 201 -5.41 8.47 -20.90
C ALA A 201 -5.66 9.58 -21.94
N LYS A 202 -6.82 10.25 -21.87
CA LYS A 202 -7.11 11.40 -22.77
C LYS A 202 -6.11 12.53 -22.58
N ALA A 203 -5.77 12.87 -21.33
CA ALA A 203 -4.77 13.90 -21.07
C ALA A 203 -3.38 13.51 -21.61
N ILE A 204 -3.01 12.23 -21.54
CA ILE A 204 -1.76 11.71 -22.12
C ILE A 204 -1.80 11.75 -23.65
N HIS A 205 -2.94 11.42 -24.27
CA HIS A 205 -3.14 11.56 -25.72
C HIS A 205 -2.98 13.01 -26.19
N ASP A 206 -3.60 13.95 -25.46
CA ASP A 206 -3.54 15.38 -25.80
C ASP A 206 -2.13 15.93 -25.65
N ALA A 207 -1.30 15.34 -24.78
CA ALA A 207 0.13 15.62 -24.65
C ALA A 207 1.00 14.93 -25.73
N GLY A 208 0.39 14.23 -26.70
CA GLY A 208 1.10 13.65 -27.83
C GLY A 208 1.54 12.20 -27.68
N TYR A 209 1.21 11.53 -26.59
CA TYR A 209 1.63 10.14 -26.31
C TYR A 209 0.57 9.08 -26.66
N GLY A 210 -0.52 9.43 -27.31
CA GLY A 210 -1.45 8.47 -27.91
C GLY A 210 -0.85 7.72 -29.09
N GLY A 211 -1.31 6.48 -29.32
CA GLY A 211 -0.76 5.60 -30.35
C GLY A 211 0.63 5.05 -29.99
N ALA A 212 0.84 4.75 -28.71
CA ALA A 212 2.07 4.17 -28.19
C ALA A 212 2.37 2.80 -28.80
N ASP A 213 3.65 2.46 -28.91
CA ASP A 213 4.10 1.18 -29.42
C ASP A 213 3.96 0.07 -28.34
N MET A 214 4.25 0.43 -27.10
CA MET A 214 4.25 -0.47 -25.94
C MET A 214 3.96 0.32 -24.66
N VAL A 215 3.38 -0.33 -23.67
CA VAL A 215 3.25 0.20 -22.31
C VAL A 215 3.68 -0.81 -21.27
N TYR A 216 4.23 -0.33 -20.17
CA TYR A 216 4.82 -1.14 -19.11
C TYR A 216 4.24 -0.71 -17.76
N LEU A 217 3.58 -1.64 -17.05
CA LEU A 217 3.16 -1.42 -15.67
C LEU A 217 4.33 -1.74 -14.73
N THR A 218 4.68 -0.81 -13.85
CA THR A 218 5.91 -0.89 -13.05
C THR A 218 5.70 -1.40 -11.63
N GLY A 219 4.52 -1.40 -11.14
CA GLY A 219 4.04 -1.83 -9.81
C GLY A 219 5.05 -2.56 -8.90
N GLN A 220 5.08 -3.91 -8.93
CA GLN A 220 5.98 -4.71 -8.09
C GLN A 220 7.21 -5.23 -8.82
N ALA A 221 7.18 -5.33 -10.12
CA ALA A 221 8.28 -5.81 -10.95
C ALA A 221 8.37 -4.94 -12.21
N TRP A 222 9.59 -4.55 -12.53
CA TRP A 222 9.89 -3.84 -13.77
C TRP A 222 10.21 -4.86 -14.85
N ASP A 223 9.66 -4.66 -16.04
CA ASP A 223 10.00 -5.42 -17.23
C ASP A 223 11.46 -5.13 -17.63
N ASP A 224 12.15 -6.10 -18.22
CA ASP A 224 13.57 -5.96 -18.56
C ASP A 224 13.86 -4.79 -19.48
N ASP A 225 12.94 -4.47 -20.39
CA ASP A 225 13.06 -3.35 -21.33
C ASP A 225 13.11 -1.98 -20.63
N VAL A 226 12.55 -1.86 -19.45
CA VAL A 226 12.44 -0.58 -18.70
C VAL A 226 13.21 -0.59 -17.38
N LYS A 227 13.87 -1.69 -17.00
CA LYS A 227 14.67 -1.76 -15.78
C LYS A 227 15.77 -0.71 -15.70
N GLN A 228 16.31 -0.27 -16.83
CA GLN A 228 17.30 0.81 -16.90
C GLN A 228 16.80 2.13 -16.29
N PHE A 229 15.47 2.34 -16.26
CA PHE A 229 14.84 3.52 -15.67
C PHE A 229 14.51 3.36 -14.19
N GLN A 230 14.71 2.17 -13.62
CA GLN A 230 14.60 1.90 -12.20
C GLN A 230 15.88 2.33 -11.51
N ILE A 231 15.86 3.50 -10.90
CA ILE A 231 17.05 4.08 -10.28
C ILE A 231 16.99 3.89 -8.77
N THR A 232 18.14 3.55 -8.18
CA THR A 232 18.33 3.58 -6.73
C THR A 232 19.28 4.72 -6.40
N LYS A 233 18.77 5.80 -5.82
CA LYS A 233 19.57 6.95 -5.43
C LYS A 233 19.14 7.47 -4.07
N TYR A 234 20.02 8.18 -3.38
CA TYR A 234 19.74 8.72 -2.02
C TYR A 234 19.30 7.65 -1.01
N GLY A 235 19.76 6.40 -1.16
CA GLY A 235 19.38 5.29 -0.28
C GLY A 235 17.92 4.84 -0.41
N MET A 236 17.17 5.37 -1.39
CA MET A 236 15.80 4.95 -1.68
C MET A 236 15.79 3.91 -2.80
N LYS A 237 15.09 2.81 -2.57
CA LYS A 237 14.75 1.86 -3.63
C LYS A 237 13.66 2.48 -4.50
N ASP A 238 13.74 2.23 -5.81
CA ASP A 238 12.73 2.63 -6.78
C ASP A 238 12.47 4.15 -6.78
N PHE A 239 13.53 4.92 -7.03
CA PHE A 239 13.42 6.39 -7.11
C PHE A 239 12.49 6.84 -8.24
N ASN A 240 12.44 6.11 -9.33
CA ASN A 240 11.46 6.31 -10.39
C ASN A 240 10.09 5.78 -9.94
N SER A 241 9.18 6.66 -9.58
CA SER A 241 7.85 6.35 -9.08
C SER A 241 6.78 6.36 -10.18
N SER A 242 7.13 5.94 -11.39
CA SER A 242 6.15 5.72 -12.45
C SER A 242 5.23 4.56 -12.07
N ASP A 243 3.94 4.78 -12.19
CA ASP A 243 2.93 3.74 -12.05
C ASP A 243 2.87 2.91 -13.34
N PHE A 244 3.13 3.56 -14.48
CA PHE A 244 3.40 2.90 -15.76
C PHE A 244 4.31 3.76 -16.66
N ILE A 245 4.88 3.13 -17.70
CA ILE A 245 5.73 3.77 -18.70
C ILE A 245 5.11 3.57 -20.08
N VAL A 246 5.03 4.65 -20.84
CA VAL A 246 4.59 4.65 -22.25
C VAL A 246 5.81 4.75 -23.15
N LYS A 247 5.94 3.86 -24.13
CA LYS A 247 6.98 3.90 -25.18
C LYS A 247 6.34 4.33 -26.49
N LYS A 248 6.90 5.38 -27.11
CA LYS A 248 6.51 5.85 -28.44
C LYS A 248 7.73 6.21 -29.25
N GLY A 249 8.07 5.41 -30.27
CA GLY A 249 9.35 5.46 -30.94
C GLY A 249 10.49 5.21 -29.94
N ASP A 250 11.46 6.12 -29.94
CA ASP A 250 12.61 6.08 -29.01
C ASP A 250 12.35 6.84 -27.70
N ASN A 251 11.15 7.43 -27.51
CA ASN A 251 10.81 8.22 -26.35
C ASN A 251 10.06 7.38 -25.31
N TYR A 252 10.35 7.63 -24.05
CA TYR A 252 9.70 7.00 -22.91
C TYR A 252 9.09 8.07 -22.01
N LEU A 253 7.82 7.87 -21.65
CA LEU A 253 7.11 8.70 -20.68
C LEU A 253 6.79 7.88 -19.44
N GLY A 254 7.41 8.21 -18.30
CA GLY A 254 7.00 7.71 -16.99
C GLY A 254 5.80 8.50 -16.48
N VAL A 255 4.74 7.80 -16.13
CA VAL A 255 3.49 8.39 -15.63
C VAL A 255 3.30 8.06 -14.17
N SER A 256 3.19 9.10 -13.33
CA SER A 256 2.64 8.95 -11.98
C SER A 256 1.16 9.29 -12.02
N LEU A 257 0.33 8.26 -11.86
CA LEU A 257 -1.12 8.37 -12.00
C LEU A 257 -1.77 8.78 -10.67
N LYS A 258 -2.69 9.74 -10.76
CA LYS A 258 -3.51 10.19 -9.64
C LYS A 258 -4.98 10.20 -10.05
N LYS A 259 -5.86 10.20 -9.05
CA LYS A 259 -7.31 10.05 -9.25
C LYS A 259 -8.10 11.08 -8.47
N LYS A 260 -9.14 11.63 -9.11
CA LYS A 260 -10.17 12.48 -8.49
C LYS A 260 -11.55 12.10 -9.02
N LYS A 261 -12.59 12.22 -8.21
CA LYS A 261 -13.97 12.04 -8.67
C LYS A 261 -14.49 13.25 -9.44
N ARG A 262 -13.99 14.44 -9.11
CA ARG A 262 -14.37 15.73 -9.72
C ARG A 262 -13.25 16.74 -9.56
N LEU A 263 -13.24 17.73 -10.44
CA LEU A 263 -12.20 18.77 -10.48
C LEU A 263 -12.05 19.55 -9.16
N ALA A 264 -13.15 19.80 -8.48
CA ALA A 264 -13.19 20.56 -7.22
C ALA A 264 -12.62 19.82 -6.00
N GLU A 265 -12.29 18.52 -6.12
CA GLU A 265 -11.68 17.79 -5.00
C GLU A 265 -10.25 18.26 -4.72
N ILE A 266 -9.83 18.03 -3.46
CA ILE A 266 -8.45 18.28 -3.03
C ILE A 266 -7.51 17.43 -3.90
N ASP A 267 -6.40 18.05 -4.31
CA ASP A 267 -5.40 17.35 -5.10
C ASP A 267 -4.83 16.13 -4.38
N PRO A 268 -4.54 15.08 -5.14
CA PRO A 268 -3.90 13.90 -4.61
C PRO A 268 -2.50 14.22 -4.07
N THR A 269 -2.06 13.43 -3.09
CA THR A 269 -0.75 13.61 -2.48
C THR A 269 0.38 13.30 -3.46
N LEU A 270 1.38 14.19 -3.55
CA LEU A 270 2.62 13.97 -4.30
C LEU A 270 3.56 13.01 -3.59
N ILE A 271 3.72 13.21 -2.29
CA ILE A 271 4.56 12.38 -1.42
C ILE A 271 3.65 11.70 -0.43
N ASN A 272 3.87 10.40 -0.24
CA ASN A 272 3.18 9.57 0.70
C ASN A 272 4.16 8.52 1.22
N LYS A 273 5.07 8.93 2.10
CA LYS A 273 6.16 8.09 2.60
C LYS A 273 6.22 8.14 4.13
N GLY A 274 6.43 6.99 4.76
CA GLY A 274 6.80 6.92 6.17
C GLY A 274 8.23 7.43 6.41
N PHE A 275 8.58 7.71 7.65
CA PHE A 275 9.94 8.15 8.01
C PHE A 275 11.03 7.23 7.48
N SER A 276 10.87 5.92 7.71
CA SER A 276 11.86 4.92 7.28
C SER A 276 12.04 4.84 5.77
N SER A 277 11.02 5.23 5.00
CA SER A 277 11.10 5.27 3.54
C SER A 277 11.62 6.60 3.02
N LEU A 278 11.37 7.70 3.74
CA LEU A 278 11.82 9.04 3.36
C LEU A 278 13.30 9.28 3.72
N LEU A 279 13.72 8.80 4.88
CA LEU A 279 15.01 9.10 5.51
C LEU A 279 15.89 7.84 5.56
N GLN A 280 16.01 7.12 4.42
CA GLN A 280 16.77 5.86 4.34
C GLN A 280 18.29 6.04 4.21
N ASP A 281 18.74 7.20 3.74
CA ASP A 281 20.16 7.48 3.57
C ASP A 281 20.87 7.54 4.93
N LYS A 282 22.08 7.01 5.02
CA LYS A 282 22.93 7.02 6.23
C LYS A 282 23.08 8.40 6.86
N LYS A 283 23.04 9.46 6.07
CA LYS A 283 23.07 10.84 6.59
C LYS A 283 21.92 11.15 7.58
N PHE A 284 20.84 10.38 7.51
CA PHE A 284 19.66 10.53 8.38
C PHE A 284 19.65 9.59 9.59
N ASP A 285 20.59 8.68 9.74
CA ASP A 285 20.60 7.68 10.82
C ASP A 285 20.40 8.29 12.21
N ARG A 286 21.04 9.43 12.47
CA ARG A 286 20.88 10.17 13.73
C ARG A 286 19.46 10.70 13.93
N ILE A 287 18.85 11.22 12.87
CA ILE A 287 17.49 11.76 12.89
C ILE A 287 16.51 10.62 13.11
N MET A 288 16.68 9.53 12.35
CA MET A 288 15.85 8.34 12.47
C MET A 288 15.92 7.74 13.86
N LYS A 289 17.10 7.62 14.44
CA LYS A 289 17.25 7.15 15.82
C LYS A 289 16.50 8.03 16.81
N GLN A 290 16.58 9.36 16.69
CA GLN A 290 15.85 10.28 17.58
C GLN A 290 14.33 10.13 17.42
N LEU A 291 13.82 10.00 16.19
CA LEU A 291 12.40 9.80 15.91
C LEU A 291 11.91 8.45 16.45
N ASP A 292 12.68 7.38 16.25
CA ASP A 292 12.37 6.03 16.77
C ASP A 292 12.38 6.00 18.30
N ASP A 293 13.34 6.65 18.96
CA ASP A 293 13.40 6.74 20.43
C ASP A 293 12.17 7.46 20.99
N LYS A 294 11.76 8.59 20.39
CA LYS A 294 10.56 9.33 20.82
C LYS A 294 9.27 8.54 20.55
N THR A 295 9.19 7.90 19.41
CA THR A 295 8.10 7.00 19.06
C THR A 295 8.02 5.86 20.06
N GLY A 296 9.14 5.22 20.38
CA GLY A 296 9.22 4.15 21.37
C GLY A 296 8.75 4.59 22.75
N LEU A 297 9.21 5.76 23.24
CA LEU A 297 8.78 6.32 24.53
C LEU A 297 7.27 6.56 24.59
N PHE A 298 6.68 7.06 23.48
CA PHE A 298 5.24 7.25 23.40
C PHE A 298 4.49 5.90 23.51
N TYR A 299 4.91 4.91 22.74
CA TYR A 299 4.22 3.61 22.76
C TYR A 299 4.40 2.87 24.09
N LEU A 300 5.53 3.05 24.77
CA LEU A 300 5.67 2.55 26.14
C LEU A 300 4.65 3.18 27.11
N LYS A 301 4.32 4.46 26.94
CA LYS A 301 3.24 5.11 27.72
C LYS A 301 1.87 4.51 27.36
N VAL A 302 1.62 4.23 26.07
CA VAL A 302 0.39 3.56 25.63
C VAL A 302 0.24 2.18 26.31
N LEU A 303 1.30 1.38 26.31
CA LEU A 303 1.32 0.06 26.98
C LEU A 303 1.06 0.19 28.48
N ALA A 304 1.76 1.10 29.17
CA ALA A 304 1.59 1.33 30.59
C ALA A 304 0.16 1.79 30.95
N ARG A 305 -0.41 2.68 30.12
CA ARG A 305 -1.80 3.13 30.28
C ARG A 305 -2.79 2.01 29.99
N GLY A 306 -2.61 1.26 28.90
CA GLY A 306 -3.47 0.13 28.54
C GLY A 306 -3.48 -0.95 29.64
N LYS A 307 -2.32 -1.25 30.25
CA LYS A 307 -2.21 -2.14 31.41
C LYS A 307 -3.04 -1.60 32.59
N ARG A 308 -2.85 -0.34 32.97
CA ARG A 308 -3.56 0.28 34.11
C ARG A 308 -5.09 0.34 33.89
N GLU A 309 -5.54 0.55 32.66
CA GLU A 309 -6.95 0.65 32.30
C GLU A 309 -7.59 -0.71 31.97
N GLY A 310 -6.88 -1.82 32.10
CA GLY A 310 -7.38 -3.16 31.79
C GLY A 310 -7.76 -3.36 30.31
N LYS A 311 -7.10 -2.62 29.39
CA LYS A 311 -7.39 -2.65 27.95
C LYS A 311 -6.44 -3.54 27.16
N LEU A 312 -5.52 -4.22 27.81
CA LEU A 312 -4.59 -5.16 27.18
C LEU A 312 -5.05 -6.60 27.45
N SER A 313 -4.84 -7.47 26.48
CA SER A 313 -5.12 -8.90 26.67
C SER A 313 -4.17 -9.53 27.70
N GLN A 314 -4.62 -10.59 28.39
CA GLN A 314 -3.80 -11.29 29.37
C GLN A 314 -2.51 -11.83 28.75
N ALA A 315 -2.59 -12.42 27.56
CA ALA A 315 -1.42 -12.90 26.82
C ALA A 315 -0.38 -11.81 26.55
N LEU A 316 -0.82 -10.57 26.25
CA LEU A 316 0.08 -9.44 26.09
C LEU A 316 0.72 -9.01 27.42
N LEU A 317 -0.05 -9.04 28.50
CA LEU A 317 0.47 -8.73 29.85
C LEU A 317 1.52 -9.73 30.30
N ASP A 318 1.28 -11.02 30.08
CA ASP A 318 2.22 -12.09 30.41
C ASP A 318 3.55 -11.94 29.63
N ASP A 319 3.48 -11.59 28.36
CA ASP A 319 4.68 -11.33 27.56
C ASP A 319 5.42 -10.07 28.00
N MET A 320 4.69 -9.01 28.37
CA MET A 320 5.31 -7.81 28.93
C MET A 320 6.01 -8.07 30.27
N GLU A 321 5.59 -9.07 31.02
CA GLU A 321 6.26 -9.49 32.24
C GLU A 321 7.51 -10.31 31.94
N LYS A 322 7.43 -11.23 30.96
CA LYS A 322 8.58 -12.05 30.53
C LYS A 322 9.66 -11.22 29.86
N THR A 323 9.22 -10.33 28.95
CA THR A 323 10.11 -9.49 28.14
C THR A 323 9.74 -8.03 28.34
N ARG A 324 10.41 -7.34 29.22
CA ARG A 324 10.10 -5.94 29.56
C ARG A 324 10.14 -5.04 28.31
N PRO A 325 9.03 -4.36 27.97
CA PRO A 325 9.00 -3.40 26.87
C PRO A 325 10.00 -2.27 27.07
N ASN A 326 10.71 -1.90 26.01
CA ASN A 326 11.65 -0.79 25.99
C ASN A 326 11.65 -0.10 24.61
N THR A 327 12.43 0.97 24.43
CA THR A 327 12.49 1.73 23.19
C THR A 327 13.04 0.96 21.98
N LYS A 328 13.59 -0.23 22.16
CA LYS A 328 14.11 -1.06 21.07
C LYS A 328 13.13 -2.16 20.65
N ASN A 329 12.30 -2.65 21.57
CA ASN A 329 11.41 -3.81 21.32
C ASN A 329 9.90 -3.46 21.35
N TRP A 330 9.53 -2.19 21.55
CA TRP A 330 8.13 -1.77 21.69
C TRP A 330 7.24 -2.21 20.51
N LYS A 331 7.81 -2.31 19.30
CA LYS A 331 7.04 -2.64 18.07
C LYS A 331 6.31 -3.98 18.20
N GLN A 332 6.94 -5.00 18.78
CA GLN A 332 6.33 -6.33 18.95
C GLN A 332 5.12 -6.33 19.92
N PHE A 333 5.09 -5.41 20.89
CA PHE A 333 3.97 -5.31 21.82
C PHE A 333 2.84 -4.45 21.26
N ILE A 334 3.18 -3.30 20.64
CA ILE A 334 2.19 -2.34 20.20
C ILE A 334 1.32 -2.86 19.04
N GLN A 335 1.83 -3.77 18.23
CA GLN A 335 1.05 -4.41 17.16
C GLN A 335 -0.14 -5.22 17.70
N ARG A 336 -0.07 -5.68 18.94
CA ARG A 336 -1.09 -6.46 19.64
C ARG A 336 -2.07 -5.60 20.44
N VAL A 337 -1.87 -4.31 20.51
CA VAL A 337 -2.78 -3.36 21.18
C VAL A 337 -3.88 -2.96 20.23
N ASP A 338 -5.12 -2.84 20.73
CA ASP A 338 -6.22 -2.32 19.92
C ASP A 338 -5.89 -0.92 19.38
N ASN A 339 -6.12 -0.74 18.08
CA ASN A 339 -5.79 0.50 17.39
C ASN A 339 -6.52 1.73 17.99
N ASN A 340 -7.72 1.53 18.57
CA ASN A 340 -8.49 2.58 19.22
C ASN A 340 -7.87 3.00 20.55
N VAL A 341 -7.21 2.09 21.27
CA VAL A 341 -6.46 2.43 22.51
C VAL A 341 -5.31 3.36 22.17
N VAL A 342 -4.55 3.06 21.10
CA VAL A 342 -3.46 3.91 20.63
C VAL A 342 -3.97 5.26 20.15
N ASN A 343 -5.06 5.28 19.37
CA ASN A 343 -5.66 6.52 18.89
C ASN A 343 -6.15 7.40 20.04
N SER A 344 -6.76 6.81 21.06
CA SER A 344 -7.20 7.53 22.26
C SER A 344 -6.02 8.21 22.98
N GLU A 345 -4.86 7.53 23.08
CA GLU A 345 -3.66 8.14 23.67
C GLU A 345 -3.10 9.27 22.79
N LEU A 346 -3.08 9.10 21.48
CA LEU A 346 -2.67 10.15 20.55
C LEU A 346 -3.52 11.42 20.67
N LYS A 347 -4.83 11.26 20.90
CA LYS A 347 -5.76 12.39 21.12
C LYS A 347 -5.54 13.12 22.45
N THR A 348 -5.09 12.38 23.47
CA THR A 348 -4.89 12.96 24.82
C THR A 348 -3.46 13.43 25.07
N SER A 349 -2.47 12.90 24.32
CA SER A 349 -1.05 13.18 24.52
C SER A 349 -0.46 13.89 23.31
N SER A 350 -0.34 15.21 23.40
CA SER A 350 0.35 16.00 22.37
C SER A 350 1.87 15.83 22.35
N SER A 351 2.44 15.05 23.29
CA SER A 351 3.89 15.00 23.51
C SER A 351 4.66 14.42 22.32
N LEU A 352 4.14 13.35 21.66
CA LEU A 352 4.81 12.71 20.54
C LEU A 352 5.05 13.69 19.38
N PHE A 353 3.99 14.35 18.91
CA PHE A 353 4.09 15.27 17.77
C PHE A 353 4.91 16.51 18.12
N LYS A 354 4.85 16.98 19.38
CA LYS A 354 5.69 18.06 19.87
C LYS A 354 7.17 17.67 19.82
N ASP A 355 7.50 16.46 20.29
CA ASP A 355 8.88 15.95 20.24
C ASP A 355 9.35 15.77 18.79
N MET A 356 8.50 15.19 17.92
CA MET A 356 8.78 15.04 16.49
C MET A 356 9.00 16.40 15.81
N SER A 357 8.18 17.40 16.13
CA SER A 357 8.32 18.73 15.54
C SER A 357 9.67 19.37 15.88
N VAL A 358 10.14 19.22 17.12
CA VAL A 358 11.45 19.73 17.54
C VAL A 358 12.58 19.04 16.75
N ILE A 359 12.51 17.71 16.57
CA ILE A 359 13.52 16.96 15.81
C ILE A 359 13.51 17.39 14.34
N ILE A 360 12.32 17.47 13.72
CA ILE A 360 12.16 17.86 12.32
C ILE A 360 12.71 19.27 12.11
N MET A 361 12.32 20.24 12.94
CA MET A 361 12.74 21.63 12.79
C MET A 361 14.23 21.83 13.05
N LYS A 362 14.83 21.08 13.99
CA LYS A 362 16.27 21.10 14.20
C LYS A 362 17.07 20.61 12.98
N ASN A 363 16.46 19.80 12.12
CA ASN A 363 17.08 19.19 10.95
C ASN A 363 16.34 19.59 9.66
N LYS A 364 15.65 20.76 9.69
CA LYS A 364 14.74 21.19 8.63
C LYS A 364 15.39 21.24 7.25
N ASP A 365 16.63 21.74 7.16
CA ASP A 365 17.32 21.90 5.89
C ASP A 365 17.56 20.55 5.21
N MET A 366 18.06 19.55 5.95
CA MET A 366 18.28 18.20 5.41
C MET A 366 16.97 17.52 5.00
N ILE A 367 15.91 17.73 5.76
CA ILE A 367 14.58 17.15 5.48
C ILE A 367 13.95 17.86 4.29
N ALA A 368 14.04 19.19 4.23
CA ALA A 368 13.54 19.97 3.11
C ALA A 368 14.24 19.58 1.81
N ASP A 369 15.55 19.47 1.80
CA ASP A 369 16.33 18.99 0.65
C ASP A 369 15.86 17.61 0.19
N GLN A 370 15.64 16.68 1.11
CA GLN A 370 15.15 15.34 0.78
C GLN A 370 13.75 15.38 0.16
N LEU A 371 12.86 16.21 0.70
CA LEU A 371 11.52 16.40 0.17
C LEU A 371 11.54 17.01 -1.24
N ILE A 372 12.39 18.03 -1.44
CA ILE A 372 12.61 18.65 -2.75
C ILE A 372 13.10 17.62 -3.77
N GLN A 373 14.10 16.82 -3.41
CA GLN A 373 14.62 15.79 -4.30
C GLN A 373 13.57 14.75 -4.70
N LEU A 374 12.66 14.41 -3.78
CA LEU A 374 11.53 13.54 -4.07
C LEU A 374 10.49 14.17 -4.99
N ILE A 375 10.22 15.46 -4.81
CA ILE A 375 9.24 16.20 -5.62
C ILE A 375 9.77 16.37 -7.04
N PHE A 376 11.02 16.77 -7.18
CA PHE A 376 11.62 17.10 -8.48
C PHE A 376 12.22 15.92 -9.19
N LYS A 377 12.23 14.71 -8.56
CA LYS A 377 12.87 13.57 -9.21
C LYS A 377 14.25 13.97 -9.71
N SER A 378 15.13 14.38 -8.81
CA SER A 378 16.44 15.00 -9.14
C SER A 378 17.30 14.21 -10.14
N ASP A 379 16.96 12.94 -10.38
CA ASP A 379 17.59 12.10 -11.41
C ASP A 379 16.95 12.21 -12.79
N LEU A 380 15.93 13.04 -12.97
CA LEU A 380 15.34 13.28 -14.30
C LEU A 380 16.38 13.72 -15.33
N LYS A 381 17.40 14.47 -14.92
CA LYS A 381 18.51 14.85 -15.84
C LYS A 381 19.24 13.64 -16.42
N GLU A 382 19.43 12.59 -15.63
CA GLU A 382 20.04 11.35 -16.10
C GLU A 382 19.09 10.57 -17.00
N LEU A 383 17.81 10.53 -16.66
CA LEU A 383 16.76 9.89 -17.46
C LEU A 383 16.51 10.62 -18.77
N GLN A 384 16.58 11.95 -18.78
CA GLN A 384 16.47 12.75 -20.02
C GLN A 384 17.57 12.45 -21.05
N LYS A 385 18.78 12.06 -20.60
CA LYS A 385 19.85 11.62 -21.50
C LYS A 385 19.52 10.36 -22.29
N VAL A 386 18.53 9.61 -21.85
CA VAL A 386 18.03 8.38 -22.49
C VAL A 386 16.57 8.52 -22.95
N ASN A 387 16.17 9.72 -23.29
CA ASN A 387 14.83 10.06 -23.82
C ASN A 387 13.68 9.62 -22.90
N PHE A 388 13.85 9.83 -21.60
CA PHE A 388 12.83 9.53 -20.61
C PHE A 388 12.23 10.82 -20.05
N ASP A 389 10.95 11.04 -20.32
CA ASP A 389 10.15 12.11 -19.77
C ASP A 389 9.34 11.61 -18.56
N PHE A 390 8.90 12.54 -17.71
CA PHE A 390 8.09 12.18 -16.55
C PHE A 390 6.93 13.15 -16.37
N ALA A 391 5.73 12.58 -16.23
CA ALA A 391 4.52 13.36 -15.99
C ALA A 391 3.75 12.90 -14.75
N LEU A 392 3.15 13.87 -14.06
CA LEU A 392 2.11 13.64 -13.09
C LEU A 392 0.76 13.82 -13.80
N VAL A 393 -0.02 12.74 -13.87
CA VAL A 393 -1.31 12.75 -14.58
C VAL A 393 -2.43 12.47 -13.58
N THR A 394 -3.44 13.35 -13.56
CA THR A 394 -4.62 13.17 -12.71
C THR A 394 -5.83 12.88 -13.58
N GLY A 395 -6.37 11.69 -13.47
CA GLY A 395 -7.64 11.33 -14.08
C GLY A 395 -8.82 11.78 -13.22
N ILE A 396 -9.83 12.38 -13.87
CA ILE A 396 -10.99 12.98 -13.20
C ILE A 396 -12.26 12.36 -13.78
N GLY A 397 -13.02 11.66 -12.93
CA GLY A 397 -14.26 11.03 -13.37
C GLY A 397 -14.94 10.26 -12.24
N ASP A 398 -16.21 9.95 -12.49
CA ASP A 398 -17.05 9.24 -11.52
C ASP A 398 -18.10 8.42 -12.29
N TYR A 399 -18.74 7.51 -11.58
CA TYR A 399 -19.87 6.73 -12.07
C TYR A 399 -20.91 6.58 -10.96
N GLY A 400 -22.17 6.61 -11.32
CA GLY A 400 -23.24 6.30 -10.39
C GLY A 400 -24.55 5.96 -11.11
N PRO A 401 -25.46 5.19 -10.47
CA PRO A 401 -26.69 4.71 -11.11
C PRO A 401 -27.59 5.81 -11.68
N LYS A 402 -27.49 7.01 -11.12
CA LYS A 402 -28.25 8.20 -11.59
C LYS A 402 -27.47 9.13 -12.48
N LYS A 403 -26.13 9.09 -12.40
CA LYS A 403 -25.24 10.00 -13.15
C LYS A 403 -24.75 9.42 -14.46
N GLY A 404 -24.75 8.08 -14.55
CA GLY A 404 -24.06 7.38 -15.65
C GLY A 404 -22.54 7.53 -15.56
N VAL A 405 -21.92 7.42 -16.72
CA VAL A 405 -20.47 7.61 -16.94
C VAL A 405 -20.16 9.12 -16.96
N VAL A 406 -19.25 9.56 -16.12
CA VAL A 406 -18.76 10.95 -16.08
C VAL A 406 -17.25 10.94 -16.23
N VAL A 407 -16.77 11.48 -17.34
CA VAL A 407 -15.34 11.64 -17.63
C VAL A 407 -15.06 13.13 -17.86
N GLU A 408 -14.35 13.74 -16.91
CA GLU A 408 -13.93 15.15 -17.03
C GLU A 408 -12.55 15.25 -17.70
N SER A 409 -12.13 16.46 -18.04
CA SER A 409 -10.78 16.70 -18.55
C SER A 409 -9.74 16.40 -17.48
N GLY A 410 -8.83 15.46 -17.78
CA GLY A 410 -7.72 15.13 -16.91
C GLY A 410 -6.65 16.25 -16.88
N GLU A 411 -5.81 16.21 -15.85
CA GLU A 411 -4.68 17.12 -15.74
C GLU A 411 -3.38 16.40 -16.12
N TYR A 412 -2.63 16.94 -17.06
CA TYR A 412 -1.28 16.51 -17.42
C TYR A 412 -0.27 17.56 -16.96
N LYS A 413 0.69 17.15 -16.13
CA LYS A 413 1.73 18.03 -15.60
C LYS A 413 3.09 17.48 -15.97
N ASP A 414 3.77 18.15 -16.88
CA ASP A 414 5.14 17.84 -17.28
C ASP A 414 6.11 18.19 -16.15
N ILE A 415 6.64 17.18 -15.49
CA ILE A 415 7.59 17.35 -14.39
C ILE A 415 8.93 17.90 -14.88
N ASN A 416 9.35 17.58 -16.13
CA ASN A 416 10.62 18.03 -16.65
C ASN A 416 10.65 19.56 -16.80
N THR A 417 9.60 20.14 -17.37
CA THR A 417 9.45 21.60 -17.53
C THR A 417 9.47 22.30 -16.19
N VAL A 418 8.71 21.77 -15.22
CA VAL A 418 8.65 22.34 -13.87
C VAL A 418 9.98 22.19 -13.14
N THR A 419 10.65 21.04 -13.25
CA THR A 419 11.98 20.82 -12.67
C THR A 419 13.00 21.86 -13.16
N THR A 420 12.96 22.22 -14.44
CA THR A 420 13.82 23.24 -15.00
C THR A 420 13.56 24.62 -14.38
N LYS A 421 12.29 25.04 -14.31
CA LYS A 421 11.88 26.29 -13.66
C LYS A 421 12.31 26.35 -12.18
N LEU A 422 12.16 25.24 -11.49
CA LEU A 422 12.47 25.14 -10.07
C LEU A 422 13.97 25.09 -9.78
N ASN A 423 14.77 24.46 -10.64
CA ASN A 423 16.22 24.54 -10.55
C ASN A 423 16.74 25.97 -10.71
N ASP A 424 16.11 26.77 -11.56
CA ASP A 424 16.44 28.20 -11.69
C ASP A 424 16.09 28.95 -10.40
N ILE A 425 14.96 28.68 -9.77
CA ILE A 425 14.58 29.27 -8.48
C ILE A 425 15.52 28.79 -7.37
N ALA A 426 15.82 27.49 -7.30
CA ALA A 426 16.71 26.90 -6.30
C ALA A 426 18.13 27.47 -6.40
N SER A 427 18.60 27.85 -7.59
CA SER A 427 19.90 28.51 -7.77
C SER A 427 19.95 29.93 -7.18
N LYS A 428 18.79 30.55 -6.97
CA LYS A 428 18.61 31.93 -6.51
C LYS A 428 18.04 32.06 -5.10
N GLY A 429 17.60 30.95 -4.50
CA GLY A 429 16.91 30.99 -3.21
C GLY A 429 17.11 29.74 -2.38
N GLU A 430 16.92 29.88 -1.09
CA GLU A 430 17.04 28.79 -0.13
C GLU A 430 15.79 27.92 -0.10
N VAL A 431 15.99 26.65 0.22
CA VAL A 431 14.93 25.70 0.59
C VAL A 431 14.65 25.85 2.07
N ASP A 432 13.40 25.99 2.45
CA ASP A 432 12.98 26.09 3.84
C ASP A 432 11.77 25.21 4.13
N LEU A 433 11.67 24.78 5.37
CA LEU A 433 10.54 24.07 5.93
C LEU A 433 10.00 24.87 7.12
N GLN A 434 8.77 25.33 7.02
CA GLN A 434 8.13 26.16 8.05
C GLN A 434 6.87 25.48 8.58
N PHE A 435 6.56 25.68 9.85
CA PHE A 435 5.25 25.29 10.35
C PHE A 435 4.15 26.14 9.71
N THR A 436 3.07 25.49 9.29
CA THR A 436 1.90 26.19 8.78
C THR A 436 1.30 27.03 9.92
N PRO A 437 1.19 28.36 9.75
CA PRO A 437 0.66 29.24 10.78
C PRO A 437 -0.72 28.79 11.28
N GLY A 438 -0.91 28.84 12.60
CA GLY A 438 -2.18 28.51 13.26
C GLY A 438 -2.49 27.01 13.42
N VAL A 439 -1.68 26.13 12.81
CA VAL A 439 -1.91 24.67 12.85
C VAL A 439 -0.82 23.92 13.61
N ALA A 440 0.37 24.47 13.69
CA ALA A 440 1.54 23.84 14.30
C ALA A 440 1.43 23.57 15.81
N GLN A 441 0.50 24.23 16.48
CA GLN A 441 0.28 24.07 17.91
C GLN A 441 -1.11 23.51 18.24
N ALA A 442 -1.99 23.44 17.28
CA ALA A 442 -3.35 22.96 17.47
C ALA A 442 -3.39 21.45 17.27
N PHE A 443 -3.12 20.72 18.33
CA PHE A 443 -3.80 19.47 18.52
C PHE A 443 -5.27 19.83 18.69
N ASP A 444 -6.04 19.70 17.63
CA ASP A 444 -7.48 19.69 17.75
C ASP A 444 -7.88 18.36 18.42
N PRO A 445 -8.34 18.36 19.68
CA PRO A 445 -8.76 17.14 20.36
C PRO A 445 -9.97 16.47 19.67
N GLY A 446 -10.65 17.20 18.81
CA GLY A 446 -11.77 16.72 18.00
C GLY A 446 -11.34 16.14 16.65
N ALA A 447 -10.13 16.38 16.19
CA ALA A 447 -9.65 15.82 14.94
C ALA A 447 -9.44 14.30 15.03
N PRO A 448 -9.78 13.53 13.99
CA PRO A 448 -9.66 12.06 14.02
C PRO A 448 -8.21 11.56 14.18
N ALA A 449 -7.19 12.39 13.96
CA ALA A 449 -5.78 12.05 14.22
C ALA A 449 -4.97 13.32 14.47
N ALA A 450 -4.01 13.26 15.41
CA ALA A 450 -3.02 14.30 15.60
C ALA A 450 -2.22 14.48 14.30
N THR A 451 -2.03 15.73 13.88
CA THR A 451 -1.38 16.09 12.61
C THR A 451 -0.43 17.27 12.85
N LEU A 452 0.81 17.14 12.36
CA LEU A 452 1.69 18.30 12.19
C LEU A 452 1.59 18.78 10.75
N LYS A 453 1.59 20.08 10.55
CA LYS A 453 1.59 20.70 9.23
C LYS A 453 2.79 21.60 9.05
N PHE A 454 3.37 21.53 7.85
CA PHE A 454 4.52 22.31 7.42
C PHE A 454 4.27 22.82 6.01
N ASP A 455 4.88 23.94 5.69
CA ASP A 455 5.00 24.43 4.32
C ASP A 455 6.43 24.21 3.84
N LEU A 456 6.60 23.55 2.70
CA LEU A 456 7.85 23.43 1.99
C LEU A 456 7.98 24.61 1.05
N ILE A 457 9.01 25.41 1.25
CA ILE A 457 9.23 26.69 0.56
C ILE A 457 10.53 26.62 -0.22
N LEU A 458 10.54 27.12 -1.45
CA LEU A 458 11.72 27.25 -2.27
C LEU A 458 11.81 28.69 -2.82
N GLY A 459 12.88 29.41 -2.48
CA GLY A 459 13.05 30.78 -2.93
C GLY A 459 11.89 31.71 -2.55
N GLY A 460 11.29 31.49 -1.38
CA GLY A 460 10.12 32.24 -0.91
C GLY A 460 8.77 31.77 -1.48
N ILE A 461 8.76 30.79 -2.38
CA ILE A 461 7.52 30.25 -2.99
C ILE A 461 7.11 28.99 -2.21
N PRO A 462 5.91 28.94 -1.61
CA PRO A 462 5.39 27.72 -0.99
C PRO A 462 5.04 26.71 -2.07
N LEU A 463 5.74 25.56 -2.09
CA LEU A 463 5.53 24.49 -3.07
C LEU A 463 4.50 23.48 -2.60
N CYS A 464 4.63 23.00 -1.38
CA CYS A 464 3.77 21.96 -0.84
C CYS A 464 3.36 22.26 0.60
N ASN A 465 2.08 21.96 0.87
CA ASN A 465 1.63 21.76 2.24
C ASN A 465 1.94 20.31 2.63
N ILE A 466 2.70 20.12 3.68
CA ILE A 466 3.11 18.81 4.19
C ILE A 466 2.36 18.55 5.48
N SER A 467 1.76 17.38 5.58
CA SER A 467 1.20 16.89 6.82
C SER A 467 1.91 15.62 7.27
N LEU A 468 2.28 15.57 8.54
CA LEU A 468 2.73 14.37 9.21
C LEU A 468 1.56 13.79 9.98
N ARG A 469 1.04 12.64 9.56
CA ARG A 469 -0.16 12.02 10.14
C ARG A 469 -0.16 10.51 10.06
N TYR A 470 -0.96 9.90 10.91
CA TYR A 470 -1.32 8.48 10.80
C TYR A 470 -2.41 8.26 9.75
N LYS A 471 -2.35 7.12 9.07
CA LYS A 471 -3.31 6.71 8.02
C LYS A 471 -4.24 5.60 8.51
N GLY A 472 -4.87 5.78 9.64
CA GLY A 472 -5.77 4.78 10.22
C GLY A 472 -5.09 3.65 10.98
N ASN A 473 -3.83 3.35 10.74
CA ASN A 473 -3.05 2.44 11.58
C ASN A 473 -2.17 3.25 12.54
N PHE A 474 -2.63 3.39 13.79
CA PHE A 474 -1.92 4.14 14.84
C PHE A 474 -0.80 3.35 15.50
N ARG A 475 -0.64 2.07 15.18
CA ARG A 475 0.42 1.19 15.67
C ARG A 475 1.70 1.27 14.84
N ALA A 476 1.66 1.99 13.72
CA ALA A 476 2.81 2.26 12.85
C ALA A 476 3.32 3.70 13.04
N ALA A 477 4.48 4.00 12.47
CA ALA A 477 4.97 5.38 12.44
C ALA A 477 4.09 6.26 11.51
N PRO A 478 3.95 7.56 11.80
CA PRO A 478 3.24 8.48 10.93
C PRO A 478 3.95 8.65 9.58
N SER A 479 3.21 9.13 8.59
CA SER A 479 3.69 9.36 7.23
C SER A 479 3.69 10.82 6.87
N PHE A 480 4.68 11.24 6.08
CA PHE A 480 4.67 12.51 5.38
C PHE A 480 3.76 12.44 4.16
N LEU A 481 2.86 13.39 4.07
CA LEU A 481 1.99 13.59 2.93
C LEU A 481 2.18 15.01 2.43
N ALA A 482 2.57 15.16 1.16
CA ALA A 482 2.72 16.46 0.53
C ALA A 482 1.63 16.68 -0.52
N VAL A 483 0.98 17.83 -0.47
CA VAL A 483 -0.01 18.29 -1.44
C VAL A 483 0.47 19.60 -2.05
N MET A 484 0.33 19.76 -3.37
CA MET A 484 0.72 21.00 -4.06
C MET A 484 -0.05 22.20 -3.55
N THR A 485 0.66 23.32 -3.42
CA THR A 485 0.02 24.62 -3.22
C THR A 485 -0.57 25.15 -4.54
N PRO A 486 -1.49 26.13 -4.50
CA PRO A 486 -1.93 26.81 -5.70
C PRO A 486 -0.76 27.44 -6.48
N GLN A 487 0.20 28.05 -5.79
CA GLN A 487 1.39 28.68 -6.41
C GLN A 487 2.23 27.64 -7.17
N PHE A 488 2.42 26.45 -6.62
CA PHE A 488 3.15 25.39 -7.31
C PHE A 488 2.40 24.89 -8.54
N LYS A 489 1.07 24.82 -8.48
CA LYS A 489 0.25 24.44 -9.65
C LYS A 489 0.37 25.43 -10.81
N GLU A 490 0.44 26.72 -10.51
CA GLU A 490 0.60 27.75 -11.54
C GLU A 490 1.92 27.60 -12.32
N MET A 491 2.95 27.01 -11.73
CA MET A 491 4.23 26.75 -12.40
C MET A 491 4.14 25.69 -13.50
N TYR A 492 3.08 24.88 -13.53
CA TYR A 492 2.81 23.91 -14.60
C TYR A 492 2.04 24.52 -15.79
N LYS A 493 1.58 25.74 -15.68
CA LYS A 493 1.02 26.50 -16.78
C LYS A 493 2.14 27.23 -17.52
#